data_5ed6284971191c508119670ee7a0be66
#
_entry.id   5ed6284971191c508119670ee7a0be66
#
_cell.length_a   1.000
_cell.length_b   1.000
_cell.length_c   1.000
_cell.angle_alpha   90.00
_cell.angle_beta   90.00
_cell.angle_gamma   90.00
#
_symmetry.space_group_name_H-M   'P 1'
#
loop_
_entity.id
_entity.type
_entity.pdbx_description
1 polymer ?
#
loop_
_entity_poly.entity_id
_entity_poly.type
_entity_poly.pdbx_seq_one_letter_code
_entity_poly.pdbx_strand_id
1 'polypeptide(L)'
;MRREGSPAPLPERELLAEMMDLEKDRPERMKQLRKIENLLRRGEKPPARRFEAHAVILGKEWCLVAMPHEMFCQYELWIDRNAPFQRTMTLAFTNGYEGYVAVDKDLALGARGGYEAACLPNWGGQVYTSHFGPPAVGAEKIVKEALSSLWPGREAKRVGR
;
A
#
# COMPACT_ATOMS: atom_id res chain seq x y z
N MET A 1 -6.97 -7.10 -12.36
CA MET A 1 -8.14 -6.77 -11.53
C MET A 1 -7.91 -5.46 -10.79
N ARG A 2 -8.92 -4.61 -10.72
CA ARG A 2 -8.88 -3.30 -10.03
C ARG A 2 -9.68 -3.36 -8.75
N ARG A 3 -9.15 -2.81 -7.68
CA ARG A 3 -9.84 -2.54 -6.41
C ARG A 3 -9.51 -1.13 -5.95
N GLU A 4 -10.48 -0.46 -5.35
CA GLU A 4 -10.23 0.77 -4.61
C GLU A 4 -9.82 0.38 -3.19
N GLY A 5 -8.66 0.86 -2.76
CA GLY A 5 -8.19 0.69 -1.39
C GLY A 5 -8.93 1.59 -0.43
N SER A 6 -8.77 1.34 0.85
CA SER A 6 -9.23 2.29 1.86
C SER A 6 -8.46 3.60 1.76
N PRO A 7 -9.13 4.76 1.92
CA PRO A 7 -8.43 6.03 2.00
C PRO A 7 -7.36 6.00 3.09
N ALA A 8 -6.22 6.62 2.84
CA ALA A 8 -5.21 6.79 3.89
C ALA A 8 -5.78 7.57 5.07
N PRO A 9 -5.42 7.24 6.33
CA PRO A 9 -5.75 8.09 7.45
C PRO A 9 -5.03 9.43 7.29
N LEU A 10 -5.70 10.51 7.63
CA LEU A 10 -5.04 11.81 7.72
C LEU A 10 -4.27 11.89 9.04
N PRO A 11 -3.11 12.58 9.07
CA PRO A 11 -2.38 12.83 10.30
C PRO A 11 -3.20 13.69 11.26
N GLU A 12 -2.95 13.55 12.56
CA GLU A 12 -3.49 14.47 13.56
C GLU A 12 -2.98 15.89 13.31
N ARG A 13 -3.73 16.89 13.77
CA ARG A 13 -3.41 18.31 13.49
C ARG A 13 -2.07 18.73 14.06
N GLU A 14 -1.74 18.25 15.26
CA GLU A 14 -0.45 18.51 15.91
C GLU A 14 0.71 17.94 15.10
N LEU A 15 0.59 16.70 14.63
CA LEU A 15 1.59 16.05 13.79
C LEU A 15 1.74 16.78 12.45
N LEU A 16 0.65 17.22 11.85
CA LEU A 16 0.69 17.99 10.61
C LEU A 16 1.41 19.33 10.80
N ALA A 17 1.15 20.04 11.90
CA ALA A 17 1.83 21.29 12.22
C ALA A 17 3.33 21.11 12.40
N GLU A 18 3.75 20.05 13.10
CA GLU A 18 5.16 19.69 13.24
C GLU A 18 5.81 19.38 11.89
N MET A 19 5.13 18.62 11.03
CA MET A 19 5.61 18.31 9.68
C MET A 19 5.77 19.59 8.83
N MET A 20 4.83 20.53 8.94
CA MET A 20 4.89 21.79 8.20
C MET A 20 6.04 22.67 8.69
N ASP A 21 6.34 22.71 9.96
CA ASP A 21 7.50 23.45 10.48
C ASP A 21 8.83 22.85 10.03
N LEU A 22 8.96 21.52 10.07
CA LEU A 22 10.15 20.81 9.60
C LEU A 22 10.42 20.96 8.11
N GLU A 23 9.37 21.09 7.31
CA GLU A 23 9.45 21.13 5.85
C GLU A 23 9.27 22.55 5.27
N LYS A 24 9.27 23.59 6.12
CA LYS A 24 8.99 24.98 5.72
C LYS A 24 9.85 25.52 4.57
N ASP A 25 11.09 25.06 4.48
CA ASP A 25 12.06 25.45 3.45
C ASP A 25 11.98 24.60 2.17
N ARG A 26 11.00 23.67 2.09
CA ARG A 26 10.81 22.76 0.96
C ARG A 26 9.46 23.00 0.27
N PRO A 27 9.41 23.86 -0.75
CA PRO A 27 8.15 24.34 -1.34
C PRO A 27 7.23 23.23 -1.83
N GLU A 28 7.77 22.19 -2.49
CA GLU A 28 6.96 21.09 -3.01
C GLU A 28 6.33 20.23 -1.90
N ARG A 29 7.05 20.04 -0.81
CA ARG A 29 6.53 19.33 0.35
C ARG A 29 5.48 20.15 1.09
N MET A 30 5.74 21.43 1.28
CA MET A 30 4.76 22.36 1.83
C MET A 30 3.46 22.41 1.02
N LYS A 31 3.55 22.36 -0.30
CA LYS A 31 2.38 22.29 -1.17
C LYS A 31 1.53 21.03 -0.92
N GLN A 32 2.18 19.88 -0.67
CA GLN A 32 1.48 18.62 -0.33
C GLN A 32 0.86 18.70 1.06
N LEU A 33 1.60 19.17 2.06
CA LEU A 33 1.10 19.32 3.43
C LEU A 33 -0.11 20.27 3.50
N ARG A 34 -0.09 21.36 2.75
CA ARG A 34 -1.24 22.28 2.63
C ARG A 34 -2.47 21.61 2.01
N LYS A 35 -2.32 20.65 1.10
CA LYS A 35 -3.47 19.86 0.60
C LYS A 35 -4.08 19.03 1.71
N ILE A 36 -3.25 18.37 2.53
CA ILE A 36 -3.69 17.60 3.69
C ILE A 36 -4.40 18.50 4.70
N GLU A 37 -3.82 19.64 5.03
CA GLU A 37 -4.44 20.64 5.90
C GLU A 37 -5.82 21.08 5.40
N ASN A 38 -5.95 21.32 4.11
CA ASN A 38 -7.23 21.67 3.50
C ASN A 38 -8.27 20.56 3.60
N LEU A 39 -7.88 19.29 3.43
CA LEU A 39 -8.77 18.14 3.62
C LEU A 39 -9.23 18.06 5.08
N LEU A 40 -8.31 18.17 6.04
CA LEU A 40 -8.63 18.18 7.47
C LEU A 40 -9.59 19.31 7.84
N ARG A 41 -9.36 20.52 7.29
CA ARG A 41 -10.19 21.68 7.54
C ARG A 41 -11.62 21.51 7.01
N ARG A 42 -11.78 20.82 5.87
CA ARG A 42 -13.07 20.55 5.23
C ARG A 42 -13.76 19.31 5.74
N GLY A 43 -13.10 18.50 6.57
CA GLY A 43 -13.60 17.18 6.98
C GLY A 43 -13.68 16.17 5.83
N GLU A 44 -12.91 16.40 4.76
CA GLU A 44 -12.88 15.54 3.58
C GLU A 44 -11.88 14.39 3.78
N LYS A 45 -12.15 13.26 3.15
CA LYS A 45 -11.22 12.12 3.12
C LYS A 45 -10.31 12.23 1.90
N PRO A 46 -9.04 11.77 1.99
CA PRO A 46 -8.20 11.66 0.80
C PRO A 46 -8.78 10.65 -0.18
N PRO A 47 -8.44 10.78 -1.48
CA PRO A 47 -8.86 9.80 -2.48
C PRO A 47 -8.31 8.41 -2.14
N ALA A 48 -9.10 7.39 -2.43
CA ALA A 48 -8.65 6.01 -2.30
C ALA A 48 -7.54 5.70 -3.32
N ARG A 49 -6.54 4.93 -2.89
CA ARG A 49 -5.51 4.43 -3.81
C ARG A 49 -6.08 3.35 -4.70
N ARG A 50 -5.66 3.36 -5.96
CA ARG A 50 -6.01 2.30 -6.90
C ARG A 50 -5.03 1.15 -6.75
N PHE A 51 -5.55 -0.06 -6.55
CA PHE A 51 -4.78 -1.29 -6.60
C PHE A 51 -5.22 -2.13 -7.79
N GLU A 52 -4.32 -2.38 -8.73
CA GLU A 52 -4.57 -3.16 -9.93
C GLU A 52 -3.49 -4.22 -10.10
N ALA A 53 -3.82 -5.47 -9.81
CA ALA A 53 -2.92 -6.61 -9.95
C ALA A 53 -3.24 -7.43 -11.22
N HIS A 54 -2.20 -8.03 -11.78
CA HIS A 54 -2.27 -8.87 -12.97
C HIS A 54 -1.62 -10.22 -12.70
N ALA A 55 -2.13 -11.27 -13.34
CA ALA A 55 -1.52 -12.59 -13.35
C ALA A 55 -1.27 -13.04 -14.78
N VAL A 56 -0.05 -13.49 -15.04
CA VAL A 56 0.31 -14.20 -16.27
C VAL A 56 0.54 -15.66 -15.91
N ILE A 57 -0.34 -16.53 -16.40
CA ILE A 57 -0.32 -17.96 -16.09
C ILE A 57 0.33 -18.70 -17.25
N LEU A 58 1.41 -19.42 -16.96
CA LEU A 58 2.15 -20.22 -17.93
C LEU A 58 1.96 -21.72 -17.63
N GLY A 59 1.09 -22.32 -18.42
CA GLY A 59 0.69 -23.73 -18.21
C GLY A 59 -0.06 -23.93 -16.89
N LYS A 60 0.25 -25.02 -16.18
CA LYS A 60 -0.39 -25.38 -14.91
C LYS A 60 0.47 -25.09 -13.66
N GLU A 61 1.75 -24.81 -13.87
CA GLU A 61 2.74 -24.79 -12.80
C GLU A 61 3.21 -23.40 -12.42
N TRP A 62 3.26 -22.48 -13.37
CA TRP A 62 3.85 -21.16 -13.19
C TRP A 62 2.82 -20.05 -13.22
N CYS A 63 3.02 -19.07 -12.34
CA CYS A 63 2.28 -17.82 -12.36
C CYS A 63 3.21 -16.65 -12.03
N LEU A 64 3.20 -15.64 -12.89
CA LEU A 64 3.77 -14.33 -12.59
C LEU A 64 2.66 -13.43 -12.10
N VAL A 65 2.84 -12.84 -10.92
CA VAL A 65 1.90 -11.88 -10.31
C VAL A 65 2.54 -10.50 -10.29
N ALA A 66 1.96 -9.58 -11.03
CA ALA A 66 2.42 -8.20 -11.12
C ALA A 66 1.52 -7.29 -10.29
N MET A 67 2.11 -6.52 -9.40
CA MET A 67 1.43 -5.62 -8.46
C MET A 67 1.95 -4.19 -8.62
N PRO A 68 1.10 -3.17 -8.47
CA PRO A 68 1.54 -1.79 -8.42
C PRO A 68 2.20 -1.49 -7.08
N HIS A 69 2.77 -0.32 -6.98
CA HIS A 69 3.32 0.23 -5.73
C HIS A 69 4.54 -0.52 -5.20
N GLU A 70 5.03 -0.10 -4.05
CA GLU A 70 6.12 -0.74 -3.33
C GLU A 70 5.55 -1.71 -2.30
N MET A 71 5.36 -2.95 -2.74
CA MET A 71 4.71 -3.98 -1.94
C MET A 71 5.67 -4.58 -0.91
N PHE A 72 5.20 -4.76 0.33
CA PHE A 72 5.96 -5.49 1.34
C PHE A 72 6.14 -6.96 0.95
N CYS A 73 7.29 -7.56 1.30
CA CYS A 73 7.60 -8.95 0.99
C CYS A 73 6.60 -9.96 1.56
N GLN A 74 5.84 -9.59 2.58
CA GLN A 74 4.79 -10.42 3.15
C GLN A 74 3.69 -10.77 2.13
N TYR A 75 3.47 -9.92 1.13
CA TYR A 75 2.53 -10.23 0.04
C TYR A 75 3.06 -11.33 -0.88
N GLU A 76 4.36 -11.33 -1.20
CA GLU A 76 5.00 -12.43 -1.91
C GLU A 76 4.88 -13.74 -1.15
N LEU A 77 5.24 -13.74 0.15
CA LEU A 77 5.12 -14.91 1.00
C LEU A 77 3.67 -15.41 1.11
N TRP A 78 2.71 -14.50 1.07
CA TRP A 78 1.30 -14.87 1.06
C TRP A 78 0.89 -15.49 -0.28
N ILE A 79 1.31 -14.92 -1.41
CA ILE A 79 1.06 -15.45 -2.77
C ILE A 79 1.63 -16.86 -2.87
N ASP A 80 2.86 -17.05 -2.44
CA ASP A 80 3.54 -18.34 -2.47
C ASP A 80 2.78 -19.45 -1.74
N ARG A 81 2.13 -19.12 -0.63
CA ARG A 81 1.36 -20.07 0.17
C ARG A 81 -0.06 -20.31 -0.37
N ASN A 82 -0.66 -19.32 -1.00
CA ASN A 82 -2.09 -19.32 -1.32
C ASN A 82 -2.38 -19.46 -2.83
N ALA A 83 -1.43 -19.15 -3.71
CA ALA A 83 -1.61 -19.35 -5.14
C ALA A 83 -1.62 -20.84 -5.50
N PRO A 84 -2.48 -21.27 -6.46
CA PRO A 84 -2.64 -22.69 -6.84
C PRO A 84 -1.55 -23.18 -7.82
N PHE A 85 -0.38 -22.54 -7.82
CA PHE A 85 0.71 -22.85 -8.72
C PHE A 85 1.92 -23.39 -7.95
N GLN A 86 2.69 -24.29 -8.57
CA GLN A 86 3.90 -24.81 -7.93
C GLN A 86 4.96 -23.71 -7.75
N ARG A 87 5.02 -22.80 -8.70
CA ARG A 87 5.99 -21.71 -8.72
C ARG A 87 5.30 -20.39 -9.01
N THR A 88 5.61 -19.40 -8.18
CA THR A 88 5.16 -18.04 -8.37
C THR A 88 6.35 -17.11 -8.49
N MET A 89 6.20 -16.06 -9.25
CA MET A 89 7.11 -14.92 -9.32
C MET A 89 6.30 -13.66 -9.09
N THR A 90 6.73 -12.82 -8.16
CA THR A 90 6.05 -11.56 -7.87
C THR A 90 6.88 -10.38 -8.34
N LEU A 91 6.22 -9.40 -8.92
CA LEU A 91 6.77 -8.13 -9.32
C LEU A 91 6.02 -7.01 -8.62
N ALA A 92 6.73 -6.14 -7.93
CA ALA A 92 6.22 -4.85 -7.47
C ALA A 92 6.47 -3.76 -8.50
N PHE A 93 6.03 -2.53 -8.24
CA PHE A 93 6.20 -1.36 -9.12
C PHE A 93 5.64 -1.52 -10.53
N THR A 94 4.76 -2.45 -10.76
CA THR A 94 4.21 -2.73 -12.09
C THR A 94 2.95 -1.92 -12.35
N ASN A 95 2.94 -1.11 -13.40
CA ASN A 95 1.80 -0.29 -13.83
C ASN A 95 1.30 0.75 -12.83
N GLY A 96 2.18 1.25 -11.96
CA GLY A 96 1.84 2.33 -11.07
C GLY A 96 2.66 2.36 -9.78
N TYR A 97 2.82 3.55 -9.25
CA TYR A 97 3.53 3.78 -8.00
C TYR A 97 2.89 4.93 -7.21
N GLU A 98 2.46 4.64 -6.02
CA GLU A 98 1.91 5.63 -5.08
C GLU A 98 2.47 5.45 -3.66
N GLY A 99 3.68 4.88 -3.54
CA GLY A 99 4.36 4.62 -2.28
C GLY A 99 4.19 3.18 -1.77
N TYR A 100 4.52 2.97 -0.51
CA TYR A 100 4.50 1.65 0.13
C TYR A 100 3.10 1.12 0.38
N VAL A 101 2.98 -0.20 0.31
CA VAL A 101 1.80 -0.95 0.76
C VAL A 101 2.25 -1.94 1.84
N ALA A 102 2.29 -1.45 3.06
CA ALA A 102 2.61 -2.23 4.24
C ALA A 102 1.47 -3.18 4.63
N VAL A 103 1.77 -4.18 5.44
CA VAL A 103 0.77 -5.08 6.03
C VAL A 103 0.12 -4.46 7.28
N ASP A 104 -1.06 -4.91 7.62
CA ASP A 104 -1.86 -4.32 8.69
C ASP A 104 -1.17 -4.29 10.05
N LYS A 105 -0.34 -5.30 10.38
CA LYS A 105 0.42 -5.33 11.63
C LYS A 105 1.40 -4.15 11.77
N ASP A 106 2.01 -3.73 10.65
CA ASP A 106 2.97 -2.64 10.64
C ASP A 106 2.23 -1.28 10.56
N LEU A 107 1.12 -1.21 9.82
CA LEU A 107 0.24 -0.05 9.80
C LEU A 107 -0.36 0.25 11.18
N ALA A 108 -0.72 -0.79 11.95
CA ALA A 108 -1.28 -0.64 13.30
C ALA A 108 -0.30 -0.05 14.32
N LEU A 109 1.00 -0.07 14.04
CA LEU A 109 2.01 0.56 14.89
C LEU A 109 2.01 2.10 14.80
N GLY A 110 1.31 2.68 13.81
CA GLY A 110 1.28 4.12 13.57
C GLY A 110 2.70 4.69 13.40
N ALA A 111 3.06 5.71 14.17
CA ALA A 111 4.39 6.33 14.11
C ALA A 111 5.57 5.37 14.40
N ARG A 112 5.31 4.21 15.01
CA ARG A 112 6.34 3.19 15.28
C ARG A 112 6.48 2.14 14.18
N GLY A 113 5.70 2.23 13.11
CA GLY A 113 5.68 1.27 11.99
C GLY A 113 6.85 1.40 11.00
N GLY A 114 7.80 2.30 11.27
CA GLY A 114 8.87 2.60 10.34
C GLY A 114 8.44 3.57 9.24
N TYR A 115 9.40 4.05 8.43
CA TYR A 115 9.11 5.07 7.43
C TYR A 115 8.20 4.56 6.29
N GLU A 116 8.17 3.28 6.05
CA GLU A 116 7.37 2.63 5.01
C GLU A 116 5.89 2.51 5.40
N ALA A 117 5.62 2.32 6.67
CA ALA A 117 4.27 2.10 7.19
C ALA A 117 3.71 3.30 7.96
N ALA A 118 4.54 4.27 8.32
CA ALA A 118 4.15 5.41 9.11
C ALA A 118 4.25 6.74 8.35
N CYS A 119 3.45 7.70 8.79
CA CYS A 119 3.59 9.10 8.38
C CYS A 119 4.52 9.77 9.40
N LEU A 120 5.82 9.82 9.09
CA LEU A 120 6.83 10.40 10.00
C LEU A 120 7.29 11.77 9.53
N PRO A 121 7.32 12.77 10.42
CA PRO A 121 7.68 14.14 10.05
C PRO A 121 9.12 14.26 9.54
N ASN A 122 10.07 13.50 10.13
CA ASN A 122 11.48 13.67 9.85
C ASN A 122 12.06 12.79 8.75
N TRP A 123 11.33 11.81 8.24
CA TRP A 123 11.89 10.75 7.38
C TRP A 123 11.35 10.76 5.96
N GLY A 124 10.66 11.81 5.55
CA GLY A 124 10.09 11.87 4.22
C GLY A 124 9.02 10.80 3.96
N GLY A 125 8.42 10.27 5.03
CA GLY A 125 7.46 9.17 4.98
C GLY A 125 6.39 9.27 3.88
N GLN A 126 5.47 8.37 3.83
CA GLN A 126 4.49 8.19 2.75
C GLN A 126 3.72 9.46 2.31
N VAL A 127 3.64 10.49 3.18
CA VAL A 127 3.05 11.79 2.84
C VAL A 127 3.76 12.45 1.67
N TYR A 128 5.04 12.14 1.47
CA TYR A 128 5.86 12.80 0.45
C TYR A 128 5.93 12.03 -0.86
N THR A 129 5.60 10.75 -0.84
CA THR A 129 5.84 9.94 -2.02
C THR A 129 4.78 10.10 -3.07
N SER A 130 3.51 10.29 -2.70
CA SER A 130 2.52 10.44 -3.75
C SER A 130 1.29 11.22 -3.39
N HIS A 131 0.61 10.92 -2.27
CA HIS A 131 -0.70 11.51 -2.15
C HIS A 131 -1.05 11.91 -0.72
N PHE A 132 -1.18 10.97 0.23
CA PHE A 132 -1.79 11.31 1.51
C PHE A 132 -1.37 10.38 2.67
N GLY A 133 -0.21 9.75 2.59
CA GLY A 133 0.27 8.86 3.64
C GLY A 133 0.05 7.37 3.35
N PRO A 134 0.35 6.49 4.32
CA PRO A 134 0.20 5.05 4.17
C PRO A 134 -1.27 4.65 4.03
N PRO A 135 -1.57 3.45 3.49
CA PRO A 135 -2.92 2.91 3.52
C PRO A 135 -3.47 2.81 4.95
N ALA A 136 -4.78 2.80 5.10
CA ALA A 136 -5.40 2.50 6.39
C ALA A 136 -5.22 1.01 6.76
N VAL A 137 -5.25 0.71 8.06
CA VAL A 137 -5.41 -0.67 8.56
C VAL A 137 -6.65 -1.30 7.93
N GLY A 138 -6.53 -2.54 7.46
CA GLY A 138 -7.54 -3.23 6.64
C GLY A 138 -7.19 -3.27 5.15
N ALA A 139 -6.20 -2.50 4.69
CA ALA A 139 -5.74 -2.52 3.31
C ALA A 139 -5.17 -3.88 2.89
N GLU A 140 -4.51 -4.58 3.81
CA GLU A 140 -3.97 -5.93 3.58
C GLU A 140 -5.06 -6.90 3.14
N LYS A 141 -6.23 -6.86 3.76
CA LYS A 141 -7.38 -7.69 3.39
C LYS A 141 -7.83 -7.39 1.95
N ILE A 142 -7.97 -6.12 1.59
CA ILE A 142 -8.38 -5.69 0.24
C ILE A 142 -7.39 -6.19 -0.82
N VAL A 143 -6.09 -6.07 -0.55
CA VAL A 143 -5.03 -6.56 -1.44
C VAL A 143 -5.11 -8.08 -1.60
N LYS A 144 -5.22 -8.84 -0.50
CA LYS A 144 -5.33 -10.30 -0.52
C LYS A 144 -6.58 -10.78 -1.24
N GLU A 145 -7.71 -10.12 -1.07
CA GLU A 145 -8.94 -10.42 -1.82
C GLU A 145 -8.78 -10.14 -3.33
N ALA A 146 -8.12 -9.04 -3.70
CA ALA A 146 -7.80 -8.75 -5.09
C ALA A 146 -6.89 -9.81 -5.69
N LEU A 147 -5.85 -10.22 -4.98
CA LEU A 147 -4.93 -11.28 -5.42
C LEU A 147 -5.64 -12.62 -5.56
N SER A 148 -6.45 -13.04 -4.57
CA SER A 148 -7.22 -14.28 -4.64
C SER A 148 -8.13 -14.36 -5.87
N SER A 149 -8.64 -13.24 -6.33
CA SER A 149 -9.51 -13.17 -7.51
C SER A 149 -8.78 -13.30 -8.85
N LEU A 150 -7.44 -13.31 -8.87
CA LEU A 150 -6.67 -13.55 -10.09
C LEU A 150 -6.74 -15.00 -10.57
N TRP A 151 -7.11 -15.94 -9.68
CA TRP A 151 -7.25 -17.36 -9.99
C TRP A 151 -8.56 -17.96 -9.49
N PRO A 152 -9.72 -17.47 -9.96
CA PRO A 152 -11.01 -17.91 -9.47
C PRO A 152 -11.23 -19.41 -9.74
N GLY A 153 -11.85 -20.11 -8.78
CA GLY A 153 -12.16 -21.52 -8.88
C GLY A 153 -10.96 -22.48 -8.82
N ARG A 154 -9.76 -21.99 -8.53
CA ARG A 154 -8.58 -22.83 -8.28
C ARG A 154 -8.33 -22.96 -6.78
N GLU A 155 -8.14 -24.18 -6.32
CA GLU A 155 -7.75 -24.43 -4.93
C GLU A 155 -6.27 -24.06 -4.72
N ALA A 156 -5.95 -23.56 -3.52
CA ALA A 156 -4.56 -23.33 -3.14
C ALA A 156 -3.76 -24.63 -3.21
N LYS A 157 -2.48 -24.53 -3.57
CA LYS A 157 -1.57 -25.67 -3.56
C LYS A 157 -1.52 -26.26 -2.15
N ARG A 158 -1.68 -27.59 -2.03
CA ARG A 158 -1.39 -28.27 -0.77
C ARG A 158 0.11 -28.21 -0.55
N VAL A 159 0.54 -27.46 0.46
CA VAL A 159 1.93 -27.47 0.91
C VAL A 159 2.15 -28.87 1.48
N GLY A 160 2.83 -29.75 0.73
CA GLY A 160 3.32 -31.02 1.24
C GLY A 160 4.23 -30.73 2.44
N ARG A 161 3.99 -31.42 3.53
CA ARG A 161 4.87 -31.41 4.72
C ARG A 161 6.19 -32.10 4.40
#